data_5b01d769cf4d1658d4244c7414322ad3
#
_entry.id   5b01d769cf4d1658d4244c7414322ad3
#
_cell.length_a   1.000
_cell.length_b   1.000
_cell.length_c   1.000
_cell.angle_alpha   90.00
_cell.angle_beta   90.00
_cell.angle_gamma   90.00
#
_symmetry.space_group_name_H-M   'P 1'
#
loop_
_entity.id
_entity.type
_entity.pdbx_description
1 polymer ?
#
loop_
_entity_poly.entity_id
_entity_poly.type
_entity_poly.pdbx_seq_one_letter_code
_entity_poly.pdbx_strand_id
1 'polypeptide(L)'
;MDAGVMSFKIEGRLKDEKYVKNVVTAYRQAIDEIIARRPNEFKRASEGEHTYDFVPHLHRTFNREYTSYFLMDDKEVIYNPNSPKSFGEYLGTVKHVHRNKVKVDYTSNLSAHPMAGDGIC
;
A
#
# COMPACT_ATOMS: atom_id res chain seq x y z
N MET A 1 -11.02 14.09 5.19
CA MET A 1 -11.28 15.10 6.23
C MET A 1 -12.33 16.10 5.75
N ASP A 2 -12.21 16.68 4.57
CA ASP A 2 -13.21 17.65 4.06
C ASP A 2 -14.62 17.06 3.85
N ALA A 3 -14.70 15.77 3.57
CA ALA A 3 -15.97 15.03 3.49
C ALA A 3 -16.62 14.74 4.86
N GLY A 4 -16.13 15.32 5.96
CA GLY A 4 -16.66 15.12 7.30
C GLY A 4 -16.29 13.79 7.97
N VAL A 5 -15.37 13.03 7.42
CA VAL A 5 -14.88 11.79 8.03
C VAL A 5 -14.06 12.11 9.27
N MET A 6 -14.54 11.67 10.44
CA MET A 6 -13.94 11.96 11.75
C MET A 6 -13.07 10.84 12.29
N SER A 7 -13.17 9.64 11.76
CA SER A 7 -12.43 8.47 12.23
C SER A 7 -12.14 7.51 11.08
N PHE A 8 -10.94 6.93 11.11
CA PHE A 8 -10.49 5.95 10.12
C PHE A 8 -10.25 4.62 10.81
N LYS A 9 -10.95 3.59 10.39
CA LYS A 9 -10.75 2.23 10.87
C LYS A 9 -9.92 1.46 9.85
N ILE A 10 -8.74 0.99 10.27
CA ILE A 10 -7.85 0.16 9.45
C ILE A 10 -8.00 -1.29 9.89
N GLU A 11 -8.39 -2.15 8.95
CA GLU A 11 -8.54 -3.58 9.20
C GLU A 11 -7.21 -4.31 8.92
N GLY A 12 -6.65 -4.88 9.98
CA GLY A 12 -5.40 -5.64 9.91
C GLY A 12 -5.54 -7.11 10.34
N ARG A 13 -6.77 -7.60 10.59
CA ARG A 13 -7.00 -8.98 11.00
C ARG A 13 -6.49 -9.97 9.94
N LEU A 14 -5.76 -10.98 10.39
CA LEU A 14 -5.14 -11.98 9.53
C LEU A 14 -4.10 -11.40 8.54
N LYS A 15 -3.59 -10.22 8.83
CA LYS A 15 -2.47 -9.60 8.12
C LYS A 15 -1.23 -9.64 8.99
N ASP A 16 -0.06 -9.65 8.34
CA ASP A 16 1.21 -9.59 9.06
C ASP A 16 1.52 -8.19 9.59
N GLU A 17 2.51 -8.10 10.45
CA GLU A 17 2.99 -6.85 11.02
C GLU A 17 3.46 -5.86 9.94
N LYS A 18 4.09 -6.35 8.87
CA LYS A 18 4.59 -5.52 7.77
C LYS A 18 3.45 -4.80 7.06
N TYR A 19 2.35 -5.50 6.82
CA TYR A 19 1.14 -4.90 6.24
C TYR A 19 0.59 -3.79 7.15
N VAL A 20 0.41 -4.08 8.44
CA VAL A 20 -0.16 -3.11 9.39
C VAL A 20 0.74 -1.89 9.50
N LYS A 21 2.05 -2.08 9.70
CA LYS A 21 3.04 -1.01 9.79
C LYS A 21 3.03 -0.13 8.54
N ASN A 22 3.01 -0.73 7.35
CA ASN A 22 3.02 -0.02 6.08
C ASN A 22 1.76 0.83 5.86
N VAL A 23 0.58 0.24 6.08
CA VAL A 23 -0.71 0.93 5.89
C VAL A 23 -0.89 2.05 6.92
N VAL A 24 -0.62 1.79 8.19
CA VAL A 24 -0.75 2.81 9.26
C VAL A 24 0.20 3.97 9.01
N THR A 25 1.44 3.69 8.57
CA THR A 25 2.42 4.74 8.25
C THR A 25 1.94 5.61 7.08
N ALA A 26 1.42 5.02 6.01
CA ALA A 26 0.92 5.77 4.86
C ALA A 26 -0.23 6.72 5.25
N TYR A 27 -1.20 6.21 6.00
CA TYR A 27 -2.30 7.05 6.48
C TYR A 27 -1.84 8.11 7.47
N ARG A 28 -0.89 7.78 8.36
CA ARG A 28 -0.36 8.76 9.32
C ARG A 28 0.37 9.90 8.62
N GLN A 29 1.21 9.62 7.65
CA GLN A 29 1.90 10.63 6.85
C GLN A 29 0.91 11.54 6.12
N ALA A 30 -0.09 10.98 5.45
CA ALA A 30 -1.11 11.75 4.75
C ALA A 30 -1.89 12.68 5.71
N ILE A 31 -2.22 12.22 6.91
CA ILE A 31 -2.91 13.03 7.92
C ILE A 31 -1.98 14.14 8.44
N ASP A 32 -0.72 13.83 8.73
CA ASP A 32 0.25 14.82 9.23
C ASP A 32 0.52 15.92 8.21
N GLU A 33 0.58 15.60 6.92
CA GLU A 33 0.68 16.58 5.84
C GLU A 33 -0.53 17.52 5.78
N ILE A 34 -1.75 16.99 6.00
CA ILE A 34 -2.97 17.81 6.05
C ILE A 34 -2.93 18.75 7.25
N ILE A 35 -2.56 18.23 8.43
CA ILE A 35 -2.43 19.03 9.64
C ILE A 35 -1.39 20.14 9.47
N ALA A 36 -0.23 19.82 8.88
CA ALA A 36 0.83 20.81 8.63
C ALA A 36 0.38 21.93 7.67
N ARG A 37 -0.43 21.60 6.67
CA ARG A 37 -0.99 22.60 5.73
C ARG A 37 -2.16 23.40 6.29
N ARG A 38 -2.89 22.84 7.26
CA ARG A 38 -4.13 23.43 7.81
C ARG A 38 -4.13 23.41 9.35
N PRO A 39 -3.13 24.02 10.03
CA PRO A 39 -2.97 23.91 11.47
C PRO A 39 -4.06 24.62 12.30
N ASN A 40 -4.79 25.57 11.69
CA ASN A 40 -5.91 26.26 12.33
C ASN A 40 -7.21 25.44 12.33
N GLU A 41 -7.30 24.39 11.50
CA GLU A 41 -8.50 23.58 11.34
C GLU A 41 -8.34 22.20 11.95
N PHE A 42 -7.12 21.65 11.90
CA PHE A 42 -6.82 20.30 12.34
C PHE A 42 -5.63 20.27 13.27
N LYS A 43 -5.70 19.40 14.27
CA LYS A 43 -4.59 19.12 15.17
C LYS A 43 -4.50 17.64 15.48
N ARG A 44 -3.35 17.19 15.95
CA ARG A 44 -3.20 15.82 16.46
C ARG A 44 -4.07 15.62 17.71
N ALA A 45 -4.67 14.45 17.83
CA ALA A 45 -5.42 14.04 19.01
C ALA A 45 -4.49 13.58 20.16
N SER A 46 -3.23 13.26 19.86
CA SER A 46 -2.21 12.81 20.81
C SER A 46 -0.93 13.61 20.65
N GLU A 47 -0.17 13.74 21.73
CA GLU A 47 1.13 14.42 21.75
C GLU A 47 2.28 13.54 21.23
N GLY A 48 2.03 12.25 21.02
CA GLY A 48 3.05 11.32 20.55
C GLY A 48 3.54 11.63 19.13
N GLU A 49 4.84 11.69 18.96
CA GLU A 49 5.50 11.78 17.65
C GLU A 49 6.03 10.42 17.25
N HIS A 50 5.88 10.11 15.97
CA HIS A 50 6.44 8.90 15.38
C HIS A 50 7.40 9.27 14.26
N THR A 51 8.60 8.71 14.33
CA THR A 51 9.56 8.76 13.23
C THR A 51 9.52 7.44 12.47
N TYR A 52 9.61 7.54 11.15
CA TYR A 52 9.61 6.38 10.26
C TYR A 52 10.95 6.30 9.54
N ASP A 53 11.52 5.12 9.53
CA ASP A 53 12.79 4.80 8.88
C ASP A 53 12.62 4.22 7.46
N PHE A 54 11.40 4.26 6.93
CA PHE A 54 11.05 3.73 5.63
C PHE A 54 9.97 4.56 4.95
N VAL A 55 9.88 4.43 3.63
CA VAL A 55 8.80 4.98 2.81
C VAL A 55 7.73 3.91 2.64
N PRO A 56 6.47 4.17 3.02
CA PRO A 56 5.41 3.18 2.86
C PRO A 56 5.05 2.99 1.38
N HIS A 57 4.92 1.74 0.97
CA HIS A 57 4.49 1.34 -0.38
C HIS A 57 3.33 0.36 -0.29
N LEU A 58 2.11 0.86 -0.46
CA LEU A 58 0.91 0.06 -0.25
C LEU A 58 0.82 -1.16 -1.17
N HIS A 59 1.32 -1.07 -2.40
CA HIS A 59 1.30 -2.18 -3.36
C HIS A 59 2.25 -3.34 -3.01
N ARG A 60 3.26 -3.11 -2.15
CA ARG A 60 4.28 -4.12 -1.81
C ARG A 60 3.87 -5.08 -0.71
N THR A 61 2.91 -4.70 0.08
CA THR A 61 2.32 -5.57 1.10
C THR A 61 1.06 -6.23 0.55
N PHE A 62 0.33 -6.95 1.39
CA PHE A 62 -0.86 -7.63 0.94
C PHE A 62 -1.82 -6.71 0.19
N ASN A 63 -2.08 -6.99 -1.07
CA ASN A 63 -3.15 -6.37 -1.84
C ASN A 63 -3.75 -7.37 -2.83
N ARG A 64 -4.98 -7.11 -3.25
CA ARG A 64 -5.72 -7.83 -4.29
C ARG A 64 -6.16 -6.88 -5.39
N GLU A 65 -5.29 -5.93 -5.71
CA GLU A 65 -5.60 -4.72 -6.46
C GLU A 65 -6.45 -3.72 -5.66
N TYR A 66 -6.59 -2.54 -6.20
CA TYR A 66 -7.30 -1.43 -5.57
C TYR A 66 -8.51 -1.05 -6.40
N THR A 67 -9.53 -0.57 -5.72
CA THR A 67 -10.74 -0.05 -6.33
C THR A 67 -11.18 1.18 -5.56
N SER A 68 -11.84 2.12 -6.21
CA SER A 68 -12.52 3.24 -5.56
C SER A 68 -13.73 2.79 -4.75
N TYR A 69 -14.12 1.51 -4.88
CA TYR A 69 -15.35 0.97 -4.31
C TYR A 69 -16.54 1.81 -4.80
N PHE A 70 -17.40 2.27 -3.94
CA PHE A 70 -18.54 3.14 -4.30
C PHE A 70 -18.27 4.63 -4.03
N LEU A 71 -17.02 5.02 -3.77
CA LEU A 71 -16.68 6.40 -3.38
C LEU A 71 -16.79 7.40 -4.53
N MET A 72 -16.58 6.94 -5.76
CA MET A 72 -16.58 7.78 -6.96
C MET A 72 -17.81 7.53 -7.87
N ASP A 73 -18.82 6.84 -7.36
CA ASP A 73 -20.00 6.42 -8.14
C ASP A 73 -19.65 5.55 -9.37
N ASP A 74 -18.50 4.92 -9.34
CA ASP A 74 -18.03 4.04 -10.40
C ASP A 74 -18.71 2.68 -10.32
N LYS A 75 -19.07 2.14 -11.48
CA LYS A 75 -19.56 0.76 -11.60
C LYS A 75 -18.42 -0.25 -11.77
N GLU A 76 -17.28 0.03 -11.15
CA GLU A 76 -16.13 -0.85 -11.21
C GLU A 76 -16.41 -2.20 -10.55
N VAL A 77 -15.75 -3.22 -11.08
CA VAL A 77 -15.71 -4.54 -10.43
C VAL A 77 -14.89 -4.41 -9.15
N ILE A 78 -15.55 -4.54 -8.01
CA ILE A 78 -14.96 -4.36 -6.68
C ILE A 78 -14.22 -5.59 -6.14
N TYR A 79 -14.17 -6.66 -6.91
CA TYR A 79 -13.47 -7.90 -6.57
C TYR A 79 -12.53 -8.31 -7.69
N ASN A 80 -11.44 -8.97 -7.31
CA ASN A 80 -10.53 -9.55 -8.28
C ASN A 80 -10.91 -11.01 -8.54
N PRO A 81 -11.37 -11.36 -9.76
CA PRO A 81 -11.77 -12.73 -10.10
C PRO A 81 -10.56 -13.64 -10.36
N ASN A 82 -9.36 -13.07 -10.58
CA ASN A 82 -8.20 -13.82 -11.07
C ASN A 82 -7.46 -14.55 -9.96
N SER A 83 -7.46 -14.00 -8.75
CA SER A 83 -6.77 -14.65 -7.63
C SER A 83 -7.34 -14.25 -6.26
N PRO A 84 -7.51 -15.20 -5.33
CA PRO A 84 -7.82 -14.92 -3.95
C PRO A 84 -6.59 -14.49 -3.13
N LYS A 85 -5.38 -14.60 -3.72
CA LYS A 85 -4.10 -14.30 -3.08
C LYS A 85 -3.67 -12.86 -3.29
N SER A 86 -2.65 -12.44 -2.56
CA SER A 86 -1.99 -11.16 -2.78
C SER A 86 -1.23 -11.17 -4.10
N PHE A 87 -1.31 -10.08 -4.85
CA PHE A 87 -0.52 -9.89 -6.08
C PHE A 87 0.84 -9.22 -5.80
N GLY A 88 0.93 -8.39 -4.75
CA GLY A 88 2.11 -7.55 -4.58
C GLY A 88 2.23 -6.47 -5.66
N GLU A 89 3.44 -5.95 -5.85
CA GLU A 89 3.77 -5.01 -6.92
C GLU A 89 4.19 -5.77 -8.19
N TYR A 90 3.67 -5.36 -9.35
CA TYR A 90 4.07 -5.98 -10.62
C TYR A 90 5.55 -5.74 -10.90
N LEU A 91 6.32 -6.80 -10.92
CA LEU A 91 7.77 -6.77 -11.09
C LEU A 91 8.19 -6.66 -12.55
N GLY A 92 7.55 -7.42 -13.40
CA GLY A 92 7.93 -7.51 -14.81
C GLY A 92 7.52 -8.84 -15.44
N THR A 93 8.07 -9.13 -16.60
CA THR A 93 7.75 -10.33 -17.39
C THR A 93 8.93 -11.30 -17.44
N VAL A 94 8.66 -12.57 -17.22
CA VAL A 94 9.66 -13.63 -17.35
C VAL A 94 10.05 -13.76 -18.83
N LYS A 95 11.33 -13.56 -19.12
CA LYS A 95 11.90 -13.70 -20.47
C LYS A 95 12.50 -15.08 -20.72
N HIS A 96 13.15 -15.61 -19.70
CA HIS A 96 13.87 -16.88 -19.87
C HIS A 96 13.94 -17.62 -18.54
N VAL A 97 13.80 -18.93 -18.61
CA VAL A 97 13.98 -19.84 -17.49
C VAL A 97 15.04 -20.86 -17.85
N HIS A 98 16.09 -20.98 -17.05
CA HIS A 98 17.12 -21.97 -17.22
C HIS A 98 17.49 -22.61 -15.88
N ARG A 99 17.21 -23.91 -15.74
CA ARG A 99 17.37 -24.66 -14.49
C ARG A 99 16.65 -23.95 -13.30
N ASN A 100 17.43 -23.45 -12.33
CA ASN A 100 16.94 -22.73 -11.14
C ASN A 100 17.08 -21.19 -11.24
N LYS A 101 17.30 -20.67 -12.45
CA LYS A 101 17.46 -19.23 -12.71
C LYS A 101 16.34 -18.73 -13.60
N VAL A 102 15.79 -17.60 -13.24
CA VAL A 102 14.77 -16.90 -14.01
C VAL A 102 15.32 -15.53 -14.38
N LYS A 103 15.23 -15.19 -15.66
CA LYS A 103 15.53 -13.84 -16.15
C LYS A 103 14.22 -13.10 -16.32
N VAL A 104 14.13 -11.94 -15.67
CA VAL A 104 12.95 -11.08 -15.69
C VAL A 104 13.32 -9.76 -16.36
N ASP A 105 12.49 -9.31 -17.29
CA ASP A 105 12.49 -7.93 -17.75
C ASP A 105 11.64 -7.11 -16.79
N TYR A 106 12.30 -6.24 -16.05
CA TYR A 106 11.64 -5.39 -15.08
C TYR A 106 10.79 -4.31 -15.75
N THR A 107 9.65 -3.99 -15.13
CA THR A 107 8.90 -2.80 -15.51
C THR A 107 9.69 -1.54 -15.16
N SER A 108 9.55 -0.49 -15.98
CA SER A 108 10.19 0.81 -15.75
C SER A 108 9.65 1.56 -14.51
N ASN A 109 8.48 1.15 -14.02
CA ASN A 109 7.78 1.84 -12.94
C ASN A 109 7.94 1.18 -11.56
N LEU A 110 8.98 0.33 -11.39
CA LEU A 110 9.26 -0.26 -10.08
C LEU A 110 9.55 0.82 -9.04
N SER A 111 8.88 0.76 -7.91
CA SER A 111 9.12 1.65 -6.78
C SER A 111 10.48 1.39 -6.12
N ALA A 112 10.99 0.16 -6.18
CA ALA A 112 12.39 -0.22 -5.89
C ALA A 112 12.69 -1.61 -6.47
N HIS A 113 13.97 -1.88 -6.73
CA HIS A 113 14.40 -3.20 -7.18
C HIS A 113 14.23 -4.25 -6.08
N PRO A 114 13.87 -5.49 -6.45
CA PRO A 114 13.81 -6.59 -5.50
C PRO A 114 15.19 -6.89 -4.91
N MET A 115 15.19 -7.28 -3.65
CA MET A 115 16.40 -7.66 -2.91
C MET A 115 16.37 -9.13 -2.53
N ALA A 116 17.52 -9.67 -2.14
CA ALA A 116 17.59 -11.02 -1.62
C ALA A 116 16.71 -11.16 -0.36
N GLY A 117 15.79 -12.12 -0.38
CA GLY A 117 14.81 -12.34 0.68
C GLY A 117 13.39 -11.86 0.35
N ASP A 118 13.22 -11.12 -0.74
CA ASP A 118 11.87 -10.76 -1.21
C ASP A 118 11.16 -12.00 -1.79
N GLY A 119 9.87 -12.13 -1.46
CA GLY A 119 9.00 -13.14 -2.05
C GLY A 119 8.55 -12.71 -3.45
N ILE A 120 8.60 -13.63 -4.40
CA ILE A 120 8.08 -13.43 -5.77
C ILE A 120 6.98 -14.44 -6.02
N CYS A 121 5.87 -14.01 -6.61
CA CYS A 121 4.72 -14.84 -6.99
C CYS A 121 4.35 -14.63 -8.47
#